data_21909dd4ff7e10925c23b0b40092da4b
#
_entry.id   21909dd4ff7e10925c23b0b40092da4b
#
_cell.length_a   1.000
_cell.length_b   1.000
_cell.length_c   1.000
_cell.angle_alpha   90.00
_cell.angle_beta   90.00
_cell.angle_gamma   90.00
#
_symmetry.space_group_name_H-M   'P 1'
#
loop_
_entity.id
_entity.type
_entity.pdbx_description
1 polymer ?
#
loop_
_entity_poly.entity_id
_entity_poly.type
_entity_poly.pdbx_seq_one_letter_code
_entity_poly.pdbx_strand_id
1 'polypeptide(L)'
;YRLLMDEPFFACLSRKIEKRVDRSIPTAGVLVNERTGQFEMIYNPEFLASLPEKQVKGVLKHEFYHLIFEHVTSRKPEGVPHKTWNVAADLAINSHLVDELPDFVCMPGVGPFEDLPKFKTAEWYLKNITDDQADQCGEGSGNGEPGTGQLDSHDGWDEEGGSPAQEAANQMAKERLKQAMKEAAQEASKSPNGWGSVGGELKKEIMKKLEAKVDWKKVLRYFIKTSQRA
;
A
#
# COMPACT_ATOMS: atom_id res chain seq x y z
N TYR A 1 6.65 -7.68 14.12
CA TYR A 1 5.56 -8.54 14.58
C TYR A 1 4.96 -8.10 15.91
N ARG A 2 5.80 -7.80 16.91
CA ARG A 2 5.35 -7.40 18.26
C ARG A 2 4.50 -6.12 18.23
N LEU A 3 4.84 -5.17 17.35
CA LEU A 3 4.11 -3.91 17.15
C LEU A 3 2.65 -4.08 16.67
N LEU A 4 2.33 -5.22 16.04
CA LEU A 4 1.01 -5.49 15.47
C LEU A 4 0.22 -6.54 16.27
N MET A 5 0.60 -6.85 17.52
CA MET A 5 -0.07 -7.89 18.31
C MET A 5 -1.53 -7.57 18.64
N ASP A 6 -1.86 -6.29 18.75
CA ASP A 6 -3.23 -5.79 18.94
C ASP A 6 -4.00 -5.61 17.61
N GLU A 7 -3.35 -5.91 16.49
CA GLU A 7 -3.85 -5.81 15.12
C GLU A 7 -3.81 -7.17 14.41
N PRO A 8 -4.65 -8.14 14.76
CA PRO A 8 -4.51 -9.54 14.32
C PRO A 8 -4.51 -9.71 12.80
N PHE A 9 -5.31 -8.93 12.09
CA PHE A 9 -5.35 -8.95 10.62
C PHE A 9 -3.99 -8.56 10.03
N PHE A 10 -3.44 -7.42 10.45
CA PHE A 10 -2.14 -6.94 9.95
C PHE A 10 -0.98 -7.80 10.44
N ALA A 11 -1.04 -8.33 11.67
CA ALA A 11 -0.03 -9.24 12.19
C ALA A 11 0.07 -10.51 11.34
N CYS A 12 -1.05 -11.09 10.94
CA CYS A 12 -1.07 -12.25 10.07
C CYS A 12 -0.56 -11.92 8.66
N LEU A 13 -1.05 -10.83 8.08
CA LEU A 13 -0.61 -10.37 6.75
C LEU A 13 0.90 -10.09 6.73
N SER A 14 1.42 -9.42 7.75
CA SER A 14 2.84 -9.09 7.91
C SER A 14 3.75 -10.32 7.87
N ARG A 15 3.32 -11.48 8.38
CA ARG A 15 4.09 -12.74 8.32
C ARG A 15 4.26 -13.29 6.91
N LYS A 16 3.39 -12.89 5.98
CA LYS A 16 3.37 -13.37 4.59
C LYS A 16 4.10 -12.47 3.61
N ILE A 17 4.55 -11.30 4.07
CA ILE A 17 5.25 -10.31 3.25
C ILE A 17 6.69 -10.26 3.71
N GLU A 18 7.63 -10.44 2.79
CA GLU A 18 9.06 -10.33 3.06
C GLU A 18 9.42 -8.89 3.42
N LYS A 19 10.40 -8.72 4.29
CA LYS A 19 10.90 -7.41 4.71
C LYS A 19 12.39 -7.33 4.45
N ARG A 20 12.80 -6.28 3.74
CA ARG A 20 14.19 -6.04 3.38
C ARG A 20 14.62 -4.64 3.83
N VAL A 21 15.76 -4.60 4.49
CA VAL A 21 16.40 -3.31 4.82
C VAL A 21 16.94 -2.68 3.56
N ASP A 22 16.63 -1.42 3.34
CA ASP A 22 17.17 -0.61 2.27
C ASP A 22 17.46 0.81 2.80
N ARG A 23 18.74 1.16 2.88
CA ARG A 23 19.18 2.48 3.36
C ARG A 23 19.27 3.53 2.25
N SER A 24 19.04 3.12 1.00
CA SER A 24 19.03 4.06 -0.13
C SER A 24 17.72 4.84 -0.25
N ILE A 25 16.63 4.29 0.30
CA ILE A 25 15.34 4.98 0.35
C ILE A 25 15.21 5.83 1.62
N PRO A 26 14.48 6.96 1.56
CA PRO A 26 14.33 7.82 2.73
C PRO A 26 13.43 7.23 3.83
N THR A 27 12.46 6.40 3.48
CA THR A 27 11.36 5.98 4.38
C THR A 27 11.09 4.46 4.33
N ALA A 28 9.96 4.05 3.80
CA ALA A 28 9.57 2.67 3.57
C ALA A 28 8.84 2.57 2.22
N GLY A 29 8.49 1.36 1.80
CA GLY A 29 7.71 1.14 0.59
C GLY A 29 7.41 -0.33 0.37
N VAL A 30 6.43 -0.62 -0.49
CA VAL A 30 6.10 -1.97 -0.91
C VAL A 30 6.23 -2.10 -2.42
N LEU A 31 6.72 -3.23 -2.87
CA LEU A 31 6.92 -3.53 -4.29
C LEU A 31 6.66 -5.01 -4.60
N VAL A 32 6.58 -5.34 -5.88
CA VAL A 32 6.57 -6.73 -6.34
C VAL A 32 7.98 -7.13 -6.76
N ASN A 33 8.50 -8.19 -6.18
CA ASN A 33 9.74 -8.81 -6.64
C ASN A 33 9.46 -9.58 -7.94
N GLU A 34 9.97 -9.10 -9.06
CA GLU A 34 9.75 -9.67 -10.40
C GLU A 34 10.18 -11.14 -10.50
N ARG A 35 11.28 -11.49 -9.82
CA ARG A 35 11.84 -12.84 -9.90
C ARG A 35 11.01 -13.87 -9.13
N THR A 36 10.42 -13.47 -8.00
CA THR A 36 9.68 -14.39 -7.12
C THR A 36 8.17 -14.28 -7.26
N GLY A 37 7.65 -13.16 -7.81
CA GLY A 37 6.24 -12.81 -7.80
C GLY A 37 5.69 -12.73 -6.38
N GLN A 38 6.47 -12.17 -5.44
CA GLN A 38 6.08 -11.92 -4.07
C GLN A 38 6.10 -10.42 -3.77
N PHE A 39 5.25 -9.98 -2.86
CA PHE A 39 5.38 -8.64 -2.32
C PHE A 39 6.51 -8.59 -1.30
N GLU A 40 7.30 -7.55 -1.39
CA GLU A 40 8.33 -7.17 -0.43
C GLU A 40 8.00 -5.80 0.17
N MET A 41 8.25 -5.66 1.46
CA MET A 41 8.32 -4.36 2.13
C MET A 41 9.79 -4.00 2.29
N ILE A 42 10.20 -2.90 1.70
CA ILE A 42 11.53 -2.32 1.89
C ILE A 42 11.44 -1.17 2.89
N TYR A 43 12.46 -0.96 3.70
CA TYR A 43 12.43 0.12 4.70
C TYR A 43 13.83 0.59 5.09
N ASN A 44 13.91 1.88 5.39
CA ASN A 44 15.09 2.48 6.02
C ASN A 44 14.97 2.32 7.55
N PRO A 45 15.88 1.59 8.20
CA PRO A 45 15.82 1.37 9.64
C PRO A 45 16.01 2.64 10.46
N GLU A 46 16.76 3.62 9.95
CA GLU A 46 16.99 4.90 10.62
C GLU A 46 15.71 5.74 10.66
N PHE A 47 14.96 5.75 9.56
CA PHE A 47 13.63 6.36 9.53
C PHE A 47 12.68 5.74 10.56
N LEU A 48 12.54 4.41 10.57
CA LEU A 48 11.65 3.75 11.52
C LEU A 48 12.12 3.95 12.98
N ALA A 49 13.43 4.01 13.23
CA ALA A 49 13.96 4.27 14.57
C ALA A 49 13.76 5.72 15.05
N SER A 50 13.54 6.67 14.14
CA SER A 50 13.24 8.06 14.49
C SER A 50 11.79 8.30 14.91
N LEU A 51 10.89 7.35 14.66
CA LEU A 51 9.47 7.48 14.91
C LEU A 51 9.06 6.87 16.26
N PRO A 52 8.07 7.45 16.96
CA PRO A 52 7.40 6.78 18.06
C PRO A 52 6.76 5.46 17.64
N GLU A 53 6.66 4.49 18.55
CA GLU A 53 6.10 3.15 18.27
C GLU A 53 4.72 3.20 17.60
N LYS A 54 3.85 4.13 18.00
CA LYS A 54 2.52 4.32 17.40
C LYS A 54 2.63 4.68 15.92
N GLN A 55 3.55 5.56 15.56
CA GLN A 55 3.76 5.98 14.17
C GLN A 55 4.44 4.90 13.33
N VAL A 56 5.37 4.12 13.91
CA VAL A 56 5.91 2.93 13.23
C VAL A 56 4.81 1.96 12.87
N LYS A 57 3.86 1.72 13.79
CA LYS A 57 2.68 0.89 13.53
C LYS A 57 1.84 1.47 12.40
N GLY A 58 1.60 2.77 12.40
CA GLY A 58 0.87 3.49 11.35
C GLY A 58 1.52 3.34 9.98
N VAL A 59 2.85 3.54 9.89
CA VAL A 59 3.63 3.33 8.65
C VAL A 59 3.50 1.91 8.13
N LEU A 60 3.64 0.90 8.99
CA LEU A 60 3.46 -0.51 8.57
C LEU A 60 2.06 -0.79 8.03
N LYS A 61 1.02 -0.24 8.66
CA LYS A 61 -0.35 -0.38 8.19
C LYS A 61 -0.59 0.36 6.87
N HIS A 62 0.01 1.54 6.70
CA HIS A 62 -0.02 2.31 5.46
C HIS A 62 0.49 1.48 4.29
N GLU A 63 1.67 0.87 4.41
CA GLU A 63 2.24 -0.01 3.39
C GLU A 63 1.32 -1.21 3.07
N PHE A 64 0.74 -1.82 4.09
CA PHE A 64 -0.20 -2.92 3.86
C PHE A 64 -1.48 -2.47 3.15
N TYR A 65 -1.96 -1.27 3.40
CA TYR A 65 -3.12 -0.73 2.68
C TYR A 65 -2.83 -0.51 1.20
N HIS A 66 -1.61 -0.10 0.82
CA HIS A 66 -1.23 -0.05 -0.60
C HIS A 66 -1.37 -1.41 -1.27
N LEU A 67 -0.98 -2.49 -0.60
CA LEU A 67 -1.18 -3.86 -1.10
C LEU A 67 -2.66 -4.22 -1.17
N ILE A 68 -3.41 -4.02 -0.09
CA ILE A 68 -4.84 -4.38 0.03
C ILE A 68 -5.68 -3.67 -1.03
N PHE A 69 -5.38 -2.41 -1.30
CA PHE A 69 -6.07 -1.61 -2.31
C PHE A 69 -5.51 -1.78 -3.74
N GLU A 70 -4.48 -2.62 -3.90
CA GLU A 70 -3.86 -2.92 -5.20
C GLU A 70 -3.23 -1.68 -5.88
N HIS A 71 -2.82 -0.67 -5.11
CA HIS A 71 -2.18 0.53 -5.64
C HIS A 71 -0.87 0.22 -6.37
N VAL A 72 -0.15 -0.83 -5.92
CA VAL A 72 1.15 -1.27 -6.43
C VAL A 72 1.07 -1.94 -7.81
N THR A 73 -0.06 -2.53 -8.21
CA THR A 73 -0.05 -3.52 -9.29
C THR A 73 -0.95 -3.26 -10.49
N SER A 74 -2.00 -2.49 -10.38
CA SER A 74 -2.93 -2.39 -11.54
C SER A 74 -3.93 -1.26 -11.48
N ARG A 75 -3.86 -0.45 -10.45
CA ARG A 75 -4.91 0.54 -10.21
C ARG A 75 -4.56 1.92 -10.76
N LYS A 76 -3.27 2.16 -11.04
CA LYS A 76 -2.82 3.41 -11.66
C LYS A 76 -3.42 3.52 -13.06
N PRO A 77 -4.17 4.59 -13.38
CA PRO A 77 -4.68 4.81 -14.72
C PRO A 77 -3.55 5.11 -15.72
N GLU A 78 -3.70 4.66 -16.96
CA GLU A 78 -2.76 4.93 -18.02
C GLU A 78 -2.61 6.45 -18.27
N GLY A 79 -1.38 6.90 -18.51
CA GLY A 79 -1.06 8.31 -18.79
C GLY A 79 -1.05 9.23 -17.57
N VAL A 80 -1.28 8.72 -16.35
CA VAL A 80 -1.20 9.51 -15.11
C VAL A 80 0.24 9.53 -14.59
N PRO A 81 0.80 10.73 -14.27
CA PRO A 81 2.11 10.82 -13.64
C PRO A 81 2.18 9.98 -12.35
N HIS A 82 3.30 9.29 -12.16
CA HIS A 82 3.48 8.42 -11.01
C HIS A 82 3.31 9.18 -9.68
N LYS A 83 3.93 10.33 -9.57
CA LYS A 83 3.85 11.18 -8.37
C LYS A 83 2.41 11.58 -8.02
N THR A 84 1.62 12.02 -9.01
CA THR A 84 0.22 12.42 -8.79
C THR A 84 -0.64 11.24 -8.33
N TRP A 85 -0.40 10.05 -8.89
CA TRP A 85 -1.05 8.82 -8.44
C TRP A 85 -0.67 8.45 -7.00
N ASN A 86 0.61 8.54 -6.64
CA ASN A 86 1.09 8.25 -5.29
C ASN A 86 0.41 9.15 -4.26
N VAL A 87 0.42 10.46 -4.50
CA VAL A 87 -0.25 11.42 -3.60
C VAL A 87 -1.74 11.08 -3.46
N ALA A 88 -2.43 10.76 -4.55
CA ALA A 88 -3.85 10.39 -4.51
C ALA A 88 -4.09 9.08 -3.72
N ALA A 89 -3.19 8.10 -3.86
CA ALA A 89 -3.25 6.84 -3.14
C ALA A 89 -2.98 7.03 -1.64
N ASP A 90 -2.00 7.87 -1.29
CA ASP A 90 -1.68 8.24 0.09
C ASP A 90 -2.84 8.95 0.78
N LEU A 91 -3.45 9.95 0.13
CA LEU A 91 -4.61 10.64 0.66
C LEU A 91 -5.77 9.68 1.00
N ALA A 92 -5.99 8.67 0.14
CA ALA A 92 -7.01 7.65 0.40
C ALA A 92 -6.69 6.82 1.64
N ILE A 93 -5.45 6.34 1.77
CA ILE A 93 -4.99 5.49 2.89
C ILE A 93 -4.91 6.29 4.17
N ASN A 94 -4.29 7.47 4.14
CA ASN A 94 -4.00 8.28 5.32
C ASN A 94 -5.28 8.74 6.03
N SER A 95 -6.38 8.87 5.29
CA SER A 95 -7.71 9.09 5.85
C SER A 95 -8.11 8.07 6.93
N HIS A 96 -7.60 6.84 6.85
CA HIS A 96 -7.89 5.76 7.80
C HIS A 96 -6.90 5.66 8.96
N LEU A 97 -5.81 6.44 8.94
CA LEU A 97 -4.68 6.36 9.86
C LEU A 97 -4.37 7.71 10.55
N VAL A 98 -5.35 8.61 10.63
CA VAL A 98 -5.19 10.02 11.06
C VAL A 98 -4.37 10.18 12.34
N ASP A 99 -4.59 9.33 13.34
CA ASP A 99 -3.91 9.43 14.64
C ASP A 99 -2.66 8.57 14.75
N GLU A 100 -2.27 7.87 13.70
CA GLU A 100 -1.20 6.88 13.72
C GLU A 100 -0.01 7.25 12.83
N LEU A 101 -0.13 8.32 12.04
CA LEU A 101 0.91 8.76 11.12
C LEU A 101 1.63 10.02 11.64
N PRO A 102 2.86 10.26 11.17
CA PRO A 102 3.54 11.53 11.41
C PRO A 102 2.78 12.73 10.83
N ASP A 103 2.89 13.89 11.46
CA ASP A 103 2.15 15.10 11.05
C ASP A 103 2.55 15.65 9.69
N PHE A 104 3.71 15.27 9.18
CA PHE A 104 4.20 15.74 7.88
C PHE A 104 3.52 15.06 6.68
N VAL A 105 2.86 13.91 6.85
CA VAL A 105 2.32 13.15 5.71
C VAL A 105 1.16 13.85 5.02
N CYS A 106 1.04 13.66 3.71
CA CYS A 106 -0.09 14.14 2.91
C CYS A 106 -1.41 13.61 3.50
N MET A 107 -2.28 14.52 3.93
CA MET A 107 -3.52 14.18 4.64
C MET A 107 -4.68 15.04 4.17
N PRO A 108 -5.85 14.46 3.83
CA PRO A 108 -7.03 15.27 3.53
C PRO A 108 -7.45 16.11 4.74
N GLY A 109 -7.71 17.39 4.51
CA GLY A 109 -8.03 18.37 5.54
C GLY A 109 -6.80 19.05 6.14
N VAL A 110 -5.59 18.87 5.57
CA VAL A 110 -4.33 19.46 6.07
C VAL A 110 -3.51 20.03 4.92
N GLY A 111 -2.90 21.20 5.14
CA GLY A 111 -1.96 21.84 4.22
C GLY A 111 -2.51 22.00 2.80
N PRO A 112 -1.80 21.55 1.77
CA PRO A 112 -2.26 21.69 0.38
C PRO A 112 -3.61 21.02 0.10
N PHE A 113 -4.08 20.14 0.99
CA PHE A 113 -5.30 19.32 0.85
C PHE A 113 -6.40 19.69 1.86
N GLU A 114 -6.35 20.91 2.44
CA GLU A 114 -7.26 21.34 3.51
C GLU A 114 -8.75 21.28 3.10
N ASP A 115 -9.07 21.52 1.84
CA ASP A 115 -10.42 21.48 1.29
C ASP A 115 -10.91 20.09 0.91
N LEU A 116 -10.06 19.07 0.97
CA LEU A 116 -10.41 17.72 0.54
C LEU A 116 -11.06 16.92 1.66
N PRO A 117 -12.22 16.28 1.42
CA PRO A 117 -12.88 15.42 2.40
C PRO A 117 -12.12 14.11 2.59
N LYS A 118 -12.15 13.58 3.82
CA LYS A 118 -11.59 12.25 4.16
C LYS A 118 -12.41 11.10 3.57
N PHE A 119 -11.82 9.91 3.55
CA PHE A 119 -12.45 8.64 3.18
C PHE A 119 -12.97 8.57 1.74
N LYS A 120 -12.25 9.18 0.82
CA LYS A 120 -12.47 9.01 -0.63
C LYS A 120 -11.49 7.99 -1.20
N THR A 121 -11.81 7.47 -2.40
CA THR A 121 -10.91 6.54 -3.10
C THR A 121 -9.74 7.29 -3.76
N ALA A 122 -8.66 6.57 -4.08
CA ALA A 122 -7.52 7.14 -4.79
C ALA A 122 -7.94 7.81 -6.11
N GLU A 123 -8.86 7.18 -6.89
CA GLU A 123 -9.36 7.75 -8.13
C GLU A 123 -10.18 9.02 -7.93
N TRP A 124 -10.86 9.14 -6.78
CA TRP A 124 -11.57 10.37 -6.44
C TRP A 124 -10.57 11.50 -6.16
N TYR A 125 -9.55 11.23 -5.33
CA TYR A 125 -8.51 12.23 -5.05
C TYR A 125 -7.77 12.62 -6.32
N LEU A 126 -7.39 11.64 -7.16
CA LEU A 126 -6.72 11.89 -8.43
C LEU A 126 -7.47 12.89 -9.33
N LYS A 127 -8.81 12.88 -9.31
CA LYS A 127 -9.65 13.81 -10.07
C LYS A 127 -9.80 15.18 -9.41
N ASN A 128 -9.47 15.31 -8.14
CA ASN A 128 -9.74 16.52 -7.34
C ASN A 128 -8.47 17.19 -6.80
N ILE A 129 -7.29 16.62 -7.05
CA ILE A 129 -6.00 17.27 -6.79
C ILE A 129 -5.46 17.88 -8.08
N THR A 130 -4.69 18.95 -7.94
CA THR A 130 -3.93 19.57 -9.05
C THR A 130 -2.50 19.05 -9.07
N ASP A 131 -1.83 19.19 -10.21
CA ASP A 131 -0.40 18.86 -10.30
C ASP A 131 0.43 19.72 -9.35
N ASP A 132 0.09 21.01 -9.19
CA ASP A 132 0.76 21.91 -8.24
C ASP A 132 0.62 21.41 -6.78
N GLN A 133 -0.53 20.87 -6.39
CA GLN A 133 -0.71 20.26 -5.07
C GLN A 133 0.12 18.99 -4.91
N ALA A 134 0.16 18.13 -5.94
CA ALA A 134 1.00 16.95 -5.94
C ALA A 134 2.49 17.31 -5.89
N ASP A 135 2.89 18.40 -6.57
CA ASP A 135 4.29 18.88 -6.57
C ASP A 135 4.74 19.46 -5.23
N GLN A 136 3.83 19.92 -4.40
CA GLN A 136 4.15 20.35 -3.03
C GLN A 136 4.47 19.16 -2.10
N CYS A 137 4.10 17.94 -2.46
CA CYS A 137 4.45 16.74 -1.71
C CYS A 137 5.84 16.25 -2.11
N GLY A 138 6.72 16.11 -1.11
CA GLY A 138 8.07 15.57 -1.25
C GLY A 138 8.25 14.26 -0.49
N GLU A 139 9.22 13.47 -0.89
CA GLU A 139 9.60 12.25 -0.18
C GLU A 139 10.05 12.53 1.26
N GLY A 140 9.74 11.62 2.17
CA GLY A 140 10.02 11.77 3.58
C GLY A 140 9.23 12.92 4.20
N SER A 141 9.88 13.77 4.98
CA SER A 141 9.23 14.92 5.62
C SER A 141 8.89 16.09 4.67
N GLY A 142 9.10 15.92 3.36
CA GLY A 142 8.89 17.00 2.40
C GLY A 142 9.72 18.23 2.73
N ASN A 143 9.08 19.42 2.73
CA ASN A 143 9.69 20.68 3.16
C ASN A 143 9.60 20.93 4.68
N GLY A 144 9.11 19.95 5.45
CA GLY A 144 8.93 20.05 6.90
C GLY A 144 7.61 20.68 7.35
N GLU A 145 6.75 21.08 6.42
CA GLU A 145 5.41 21.58 6.73
C GLU A 145 4.40 20.42 6.83
N PRO A 146 3.38 20.54 7.72
CA PRO A 146 2.35 19.52 7.82
C PRO A 146 1.64 19.27 6.49
N GLY A 147 1.45 18.01 6.15
CA GLY A 147 0.73 17.59 4.94
C GLY A 147 1.53 17.68 3.64
N THR A 148 2.84 17.92 3.68
CA THR A 148 3.70 18.03 2.48
C THR A 148 4.70 16.88 2.31
N GLY A 149 4.63 15.83 3.12
CA GLY A 149 5.53 14.68 3.05
C GLY A 149 4.83 13.41 2.59
N GLN A 150 5.61 12.49 2.03
CA GLN A 150 5.19 11.13 1.65
C GLN A 150 5.94 10.11 2.48
N LEU A 151 5.25 9.02 2.87
CA LEU A 151 5.85 7.93 3.65
C LEU A 151 6.68 6.98 2.81
N ASP A 152 6.44 6.96 1.51
CA ASP A 152 7.03 6.04 0.57
C ASP A 152 7.42 6.73 -0.74
N SER A 153 8.40 6.17 -1.43
CA SER A 153 8.83 6.66 -2.74
C SER A 153 8.08 6.00 -3.88
N HIS A 154 7.44 4.85 -3.62
CA HIS A 154 6.76 4.01 -4.62
C HIS A 154 7.56 3.78 -5.92
N ASP A 155 8.87 3.99 -5.89
CA ASP A 155 9.75 3.66 -7.00
C ASP A 155 9.70 2.15 -7.26
N GLY A 156 9.37 1.77 -8.49
CA GLY A 156 9.20 0.37 -8.87
C GLY A 156 7.74 -0.12 -8.89
N TRP A 157 6.75 0.76 -8.71
CA TRP A 157 5.38 0.45 -9.11
C TRP A 157 5.27 0.49 -10.64
N ASP A 158 4.38 -0.33 -11.19
CA ASP A 158 4.22 -0.56 -12.62
C ASP A 158 4.60 0.64 -13.50
N GLU A 159 5.81 0.61 -14.10
CA GLU A 159 6.13 1.50 -15.20
C GLU A 159 5.25 1.17 -16.40
N GLU A 160 4.81 2.19 -17.13
CA GLU A 160 4.05 2.00 -18.37
C GLU A 160 4.83 1.08 -19.32
N GLY A 161 4.25 -0.07 -19.68
CA GLY A 161 4.89 -1.01 -20.59
C GLY A 161 5.70 -2.12 -19.91
N GLY A 162 5.35 -2.51 -18.69
CA GLY A 162 5.98 -3.63 -17.97
C GLY A 162 6.15 -4.86 -18.85
N SER A 163 7.28 -5.55 -18.73
CA SER A 163 7.54 -6.77 -19.50
C SER A 163 6.46 -7.83 -19.22
N PRO A 164 6.23 -8.80 -20.15
CA PRO A 164 5.36 -9.94 -19.87
C PRO A 164 5.73 -10.71 -18.60
N ALA A 165 7.00 -10.66 -18.18
CA ALA A 165 7.48 -11.24 -16.93
C ALA A 165 6.98 -10.43 -15.73
N GLN A 166 7.01 -9.10 -15.80
CA GLN A 166 6.48 -8.21 -14.78
C GLN A 166 4.96 -8.39 -14.60
N GLU A 167 4.20 -8.45 -15.70
CA GLU A 167 2.76 -8.71 -15.64
C GLU A 167 2.45 -10.05 -14.97
N ALA A 168 3.23 -11.09 -15.28
CA ALA A 168 3.09 -12.41 -14.65
C ALA A 168 3.44 -12.36 -13.16
N ALA A 169 4.51 -11.68 -12.77
CA ALA A 169 4.89 -11.50 -11.38
C ALA A 169 3.81 -10.75 -10.59
N ASN A 170 3.28 -9.67 -11.15
CA ASN A 170 2.18 -8.88 -10.55
C ASN A 170 0.92 -9.73 -10.35
N GLN A 171 0.57 -10.55 -11.34
CA GLN A 171 -0.60 -11.44 -11.22
C GLN A 171 -0.39 -12.51 -10.14
N MET A 172 0.81 -13.10 -10.07
CA MET A 172 1.16 -14.07 -9.01
C MET A 172 1.13 -13.42 -7.64
N ALA A 173 1.68 -12.21 -7.50
CA ALA A 173 1.68 -11.46 -6.25
C ALA A 173 0.26 -11.18 -5.76
N LYS A 174 -0.64 -10.76 -6.64
CA LYS A 174 -2.08 -10.54 -6.33
C LYS A 174 -2.76 -11.79 -5.78
N GLU A 175 -2.54 -12.93 -6.42
CA GLU A 175 -3.18 -14.19 -5.98
C GLU A 175 -2.64 -14.64 -4.61
N ARG A 176 -1.33 -14.52 -4.39
CA ARG A 176 -0.71 -14.80 -3.09
C ARG A 176 -1.21 -13.85 -2.00
N LEU A 177 -1.31 -12.56 -2.32
CA LEU A 177 -1.86 -11.57 -1.41
C LEU A 177 -3.31 -11.89 -1.04
N LYS A 178 -4.14 -12.22 -2.03
CA LYS A 178 -5.54 -12.61 -1.81
C LYS A 178 -5.64 -13.80 -0.86
N GLN A 179 -4.78 -14.81 -1.04
CA GLN A 179 -4.73 -15.95 -0.13
C GLN A 179 -4.27 -15.54 1.27
N ALA A 180 -3.22 -14.72 1.37
CA ALA A 180 -2.72 -14.22 2.65
C ALA A 180 -3.78 -13.38 3.39
N MET A 181 -4.54 -12.54 2.67
CA MET A 181 -5.65 -11.76 3.22
C MET A 181 -6.79 -12.65 3.72
N LYS A 182 -7.11 -13.75 3.02
CA LYS A 182 -8.13 -14.72 3.49
C LYS A 182 -7.72 -15.36 4.81
N GLU A 183 -6.46 -15.79 4.91
CA GLU A 183 -5.91 -16.36 6.14
C GLU A 183 -5.91 -15.34 7.27
N ALA A 184 -5.50 -14.09 6.97
CA ALA A 184 -5.52 -12.99 7.94
C ALA A 184 -6.94 -12.66 8.43
N ALA A 185 -7.93 -12.63 7.53
CA ALA A 185 -9.33 -12.41 7.87
C ALA A 185 -9.91 -13.53 8.76
N GLN A 186 -9.53 -14.78 8.49
CA GLN A 186 -9.93 -15.92 9.31
C GLN A 186 -9.29 -15.88 10.71
N GLU A 187 -8.01 -15.56 10.80
CA GLU A 187 -7.29 -15.42 12.07
C GLU A 187 -7.87 -14.25 12.89
N ALA A 188 -8.08 -13.09 12.26
CA ALA A 188 -8.69 -11.93 12.90
C ALA A 188 -10.08 -12.24 13.44
N SER A 189 -10.90 -12.99 12.70
CA SER A 189 -12.25 -13.35 13.13
C SER A 189 -12.28 -14.29 14.35
N LYS A 190 -11.19 -14.99 14.62
CA LYS A 190 -11.04 -15.88 15.79
C LYS A 190 -10.33 -15.19 16.97
N SER A 191 -9.70 -14.07 16.74
CA SER A 191 -8.96 -13.33 17.77
C SER A 191 -9.91 -12.57 18.70
N PRO A 192 -9.60 -12.49 20.00
CA PRO A 192 -10.32 -11.63 20.95
C PRO A 192 -10.33 -10.16 20.53
N ASN A 193 -9.27 -9.68 19.88
CA ASN A 193 -9.16 -8.32 19.37
C ASN A 193 -9.82 -8.12 17.99
N GLY A 194 -10.41 -9.18 17.42
CA GLY A 194 -11.07 -9.12 16.12
C GLY A 194 -10.16 -8.61 15.01
N TRP A 195 -10.62 -7.61 14.30
CA TRP A 195 -9.87 -6.97 13.19
C TRP A 195 -8.96 -5.80 13.64
N GLY A 196 -8.81 -5.61 14.95
CA GLY A 196 -8.03 -4.49 15.49
C GLY A 196 -8.67 -3.13 15.12
N SER A 197 -7.86 -2.22 14.64
CA SER A 197 -8.29 -0.87 14.24
C SER A 197 -8.96 -0.78 12.86
N VAL A 198 -9.10 -1.89 12.13
CA VAL A 198 -9.77 -1.89 10.81
C VAL A 198 -11.24 -1.54 10.97
N GLY A 199 -11.64 -0.37 10.49
CA GLY A 199 -13.03 0.12 10.57
C GLY A 199 -14.03 -0.79 9.85
N GLY A 200 -15.29 -0.78 10.30
CA GLY A 200 -16.32 -1.69 9.79
C GLY A 200 -16.59 -1.60 8.29
N GLU A 201 -16.55 -0.41 7.72
CA GLU A 201 -16.74 -0.20 6.27
C GLU A 201 -15.54 -0.76 5.48
N LEU A 202 -14.33 -0.49 5.94
CA LEU A 202 -13.11 -1.01 5.33
C LEU A 202 -13.04 -2.54 5.42
N LYS A 203 -13.45 -3.11 6.55
CA LYS A 203 -13.60 -4.56 6.69
C LYS A 203 -14.57 -5.14 5.66
N LYS A 204 -15.73 -4.51 5.43
CA LYS A 204 -16.68 -4.94 4.41
C LYS A 204 -16.07 -4.88 3.00
N GLU A 205 -15.34 -3.84 2.69
CA GLU A 205 -14.64 -3.70 1.40
C GLU A 205 -13.61 -4.80 1.19
N ILE A 206 -12.77 -5.08 2.19
CA ILE A 206 -11.80 -6.17 2.16
C ILE A 206 -12.51 -7.52 1.95
N MET A 207 -13.56 -7.80 2.71
CA MET A 207 -14.31 -9.04 2.58
C MET A 207 -14.94 -9.20 1.20
N LYS A 208 -15.52 -8.14 0.63
CA LYS A 208 -16.07 -8.14 -0.74
C LYS A 208 -14.99 -8.48 -1.79
N LYS A 209 -13.79 -7.92 -1.66
CA LYS A 209 -12.66 -8.26 -2.53
C LYS A 209 -12.27 -9.75 -2.42
N LEU A 210 -12.32 -10.32 -1.22
CA LEU A 210 -11.98 -11.72 -0.97
C LEU A 210 -13.02 -12.70 -1.53
N GLU A 211 -14.28 -12.32 -1.63
CA GLU A 211 -15.36 -13.13 -2.21
C GLU A 211 -15.27 -13.21 -3.73
N ALA A 212 -14.67 -12.24 -4.40
CA ALA A 212 -14.49 -12.27 -5.85
C ALA A 212 -13.70 -13.52 -6.28
N LYS A 213 -14.25 -14.28 -7.25
CA LYS A 213 -13.63 -15.53 -7.72
C LYS A 213 -12.30 -15.25 -8.42
N VAL A 214 -11.28 -16.06 -8.09
CA VAL A 214 -9.99 -16.06 -8.77
C VAL A 214 -10.17 -16.61 -10.18
N ASP A 215 -9.74 -15.88 -11.20
CA ASP A 215 -9.68 -16.40 -12.57
C ASP A 215 -8.38 -17.19 -12.80
N TRP A 216 -8.36 -18.44 -12.30
CA TRP A 216 -7.25 -19.37 -12.46
C TRP A 216 -6.84 -19.61 -13.91
N LYS A 217 -7.77 -19.45 -14.87
CA LYS A 217 -7.45 -19.58 -16.30
C LYS A 217 -6.56 -18.46 -16.78
N LYS A 218 -6.77 -17.25 -16.24
CA LYS A 218 -5.93 -16.09 -16.54
C LYS A 218 -4.54 -16.26 -15.94
N VAL A 219 -4.46 -16.67 -14.68
CA VAL A 219 -3.19 -16.96 -13.97
C VAL A 219 -2.38 -18.03 -14.72
N LEU A 220 -3.01 -19.15 -15.06
CA LEU A 220 -2.34 -20.26 -15.77
C LEU A 220 -1.86 -19.84 -17.16
N ARG A 221 -2.63 -19.04 -17.89
CA ARG A 221 -2.22 -18.49 -19.19
C ARG A 221 -0.97 -17.63 -19.11
N TYR A 222 -0.87 -16.77 -18.11
CA TYR A 222 0.33 -15.95 -17.89
C TYR A 222 1.54 -16.84 -17.54
N PHE A 223 1.36 -17.81 -16.66
CA PHE A 223 2.42 -18.75 -16.28
C PHE A 223 2.97 -19.53 -17.49
N ILE A 224 2.07 -20.08 -18.32
CA ILE A 224 2.48 -20.83 -19.53
C ILE A 224 3.21 -19.93 -20.53
N LYS A 225 2.73 -18.70 -20.76
CA LYS A 225 3.39 -17.74 -21.66
C LYS A 225 4.81 -17.38 -21.23
N THR A 226 5.05 -17.23 -19.92
CA THR A 226 6.39 -16.93 -19.39
C THR A 226 7.32 -18.14 -19.46
N SER A 227 6.82 -19.35 -19.17
CA SER A 227 7.61 -20.60 -19.21
C SER A 227 8.01 -21.02 -20.62
N GLN A 228 7.28 -20.60 -21.65
CA GLN A 228 7.60 -20.93 -23.06
C GLN A 228 8.59 -19.97 -23.69
N ARG A 229 8.98 -18.88 -23.03
CA ARG A 229 9.93 -17.88 -23.52
C ARG A 229 11.29 -17.91 -22.81
N ALA A 230 11.46 -18.79 -21.83
CA ALA A 230 12.72 -19.12 -21.17
C ALA A 230 13.35 -20.35 -21.84
#